data_7aec27cf78f97cac4d90b465bfcbc253
#
_entry.id   7aec27cf78f97cac4d90b465bfcbc253
#
_cell.length_a   1.000
_cell.length_b   1.000
_cell.length_c   1.000
_cell.angle_alpha   90.00
_cell.angle_beta   90.00
_cell.angle_gamma   90.00
#
_symmetry.space_group_name_H-M   'P 1'
#
loop_
_entity.id
_entity.type
_entity.pdbx_description
1 polymer ?
#
loop_
_entity_poly.entity_id
_entity_poly.type
_entity_poly.pdbx_seq_one_letter_code
_entity_poly.pdbx_strand_id
1 'polypeptide(L)'
;MVIEVSGNYSAAVPVMVSSLIAYFISRRFQNVPLFDMLSRQDGLILPSIEERREQVSLVVEDAMKIDSSIVVDPTETLATLAARLNGQPEMPILVRPRVGEWRLLSREEIEHLAADPLNTHTAGDIASKGPLPMIFPEESLEEVLRWAGDWAVLPVVNRGDTGKLEGVLSLPDILHAFRQAASE
;
A
#
# COMPACT_ATOMS: atom_id res chain seq x y z
N MET A 1 -32.14 -22.01 5.30
CA MET A 1 -32.38 -22.14 6.76
C MET A 1 -33.85 -22.37 7.10
N VAL A 2 -34.82 -21.51 6.73
CA VAL A 2 -36.26 -21.74 7.05
C VAL A 2 -36.81 -23.02 6.39
N ILE A 3 -36.40 -23.34 5.16
CA ILE A 3 -36.83 -24.51 4.41
C ILE A 3 -36.20 -25.79 4.96
N GLU A 4 -34.97 -25.77 5.41
CA GLU A 4 -34.27 -26.90 6.05
C GLU A 4 -34.93 -27.31 7.39
N VAL A 5 -35.38 -26.31 8.18
CA VAL A 5 -36.00 -26.56 9.49
C VAL A 5 -37.40 -27.13 9.35
N SER A 6 -38.14 -26.76 8.30
CA SER A 6 -39.52 -27.22 8.08
C SER A 6 -39.62 -28.57 7.34
N GLY A 7 -38.54 -29.00 6.65
CA GLY A 7 -38.53 -30.24 5.86
C GLY A 7 -39.57 -30.32 4.72
N ASN A 8 -40.26 -29.22 4.47
CA ASN A 8 -41.37 -29.16 3.53
C ASN A 8 -41.07 -28.28 2.32
N TYR A 9 -40.68 -28.91 1.24
CA TYR A 9 -40.31 -28.21 -0.02
C TYR A 9 -41.52 -27.50 -0.68
N SER A 10 -42.76 -27.88 -0.37
CA SER A 10 -43.94 -27.20 -0.91
C SER A 10 -44.09 -25.77 -0.36
N ALA A 11 -43.51 -25.45 0.77
CA ALA A 11 -43.48 -24.11 1.33
C ALA A 11 -42.45 -23.18 0.65
N ALA A 12 -41.55 -23.70 -0.19
CA ALA A 12 -40.47 -22.91 -0.79
C ALA A 12 -41.00 -21.76 -1.68
N VAL A 13 -41.94 -22.07 -2.55
CA VAL A 13 -42.53 -21.07 -3.47
C VAL A 13 -43.26 -19.94 -2.73
N PRO A 14 -44.17 -20.23 -1.78
CA PRO A 14 -44.80 -19.19 -0.97
C PRO A 14 -43.82 -18.31 -0.19
N VAL A 15 -42.78 -18.91 0.39
CA VAL A 15 -41.74 -18.16 1.12
C VAL A 15 -40.95 -17.24 0.19
N MET A 16 -40.59 -17.72 -1.01
CA MET A 16 -39.92 -16.89 -2.01
C MET A 16 -40.76 -15.69 -2.44
N VAL A 17 -42.03 -15.93 -2.74
CA VAL A 17 -42.98 -14.86 -3.13
C VAL A 17 -43.17 -13.86 -2.00
N SER A 18 -43.33 -14.32 -0.77
CA SER A 18 -43.48 -13.44 0.40
C SER A 18 -42.21 -12.59 0.62
N SER A 19 -41.04 -13.18 0.48
CA SER A 19 -39.76 -12.48 0.61
C SER A 19 -39.58 -11.41 -0.47
N LEU A 20 -39.96 -11.70 -1.72
CA LEU A 20 -39.94 -10.73 -2.81
C LEU A 20 -40.89 -9.56 -2.55
N ILE A 21 -42.10 -9.85 -2.14
CA ILE A 21 -43.12 -8.81 -1.83
C ILE A 21 -42.62 -7.94 -0.67
N ALA A 22 -42.12 -8.55 0.41
CA ALA A 22 -41.55 -7.84 1.55
C ALA A 22 -40.36 -6.95 1.13
N TYR A 23 -39.47 -7.46 0.27
CA TYR A 23 -38.36 -6.69 -0.27
C TYR A 23 -38.82 -5.46 -1.08
N PHE A 24 -39.80 -5.62 -1.98
CA PHE A 24 -40.31 -4.51 -2.77
C PHE A 24 -41.03 -3.46 -1.89
N ILE A 25 -41.78 -3.89 -0.89
CA ILE A 25 -42.46 -2.99 0.07
C ILE A 25 -41.37 -2.24 0.87
N SER A 26 -40.39 -2.95 1.43
CA SER A 26 -39.31 -2.34 2.20
C SER A 26 -38.57 -1.30 1.39
N ARG A 27 -38.19 -1.63 0.15
CA ARG A 27 -37.49 -0.70 -0.76
C ARG A 27 -38.29 0.53 -1.15
N ARG A 28 -39.63 0.40 -1.17
CA ARG A 28 -40.53 1.53 -1.49
C ARG A 28 -40.65 2.54 -0.36
N PHE A 29 -40.52 2.08 0.89
CA PHE A 29 -40.73 2.90 2.09
C PHE A 29 -39.40 3.29 2.78
N GLN A 30 -38.35 2.49 2.61
CA GLN A 30 -37.03 2.76 3.19
C GLN A 30 -35.92 2.67 2.13
N ASN A 31 -35.33 3.81 1.83
CA ASN A 31 -34.19 3.89 0.92
C ASN A 31 -32.83 3.66 1.64
N VAL A 32 -32.84 3.61 2.97
CA VAL A 32 -31.65 3.47 3.79
C VAL A 32 -31.72 2.15 4.57
N PRO A 33 -30.66 1.31 4.56
CA PRO A 33 -30.60 0.10 5.35
C PRO A 33 -30.82 0.38 6.85
N LEU A 34 -31.51 -0.53 7.53
CA LEU A 34 -31.86 -0.38 8.95
C LEU A 34 -30.63 -0.13 9.84
N PHE A 35 -29.52 -0.79 9.54
CA PHE A 35 -28.27 -0.63 10.30
C PHE A 35 -27.68 0.76 10.15
N ASP A 36 -27.79 1.40 8.98
CA ASP A 36 -27.31 2.77 8.76
C ASP A 36 -28.17 3.79 9.52
N MET A 37 -29.47 3.52 9.65
CA MET A 37 -30.35 4.36 10.49
C MET A 37 -30.00 4.26 11.97
N LEU A 38 -29.76 3.05 12.48
CA LEU A 38 -29.35 2.81 13.87
C LEU A 38 -27.99 3.47 14.17
N SER A 39 -27.03 3.33 13.28
CA SER A 39 -25.70 3.96 13.42
C SER A 39 -25.79 5.48 13.48
N ARG A 40 -26.64 6.09 12.64
CA ARG A 40 -26.88 7.55 12.66
C ARG A 40 -27.55 8.01 13.96
N GLN A 41 -28.43 7.19 14.53
CA GLN A 41 -29.08 7.49 15.81
C GLN A 41 -28.09 7.49 16.98
N ASP A 42 -27.06 6.63 16.91
CA ASP A 42 -25.95 6.55 17.87
C ASP A 42 -24.84 7.59 17.60
N GLY A 43 -25.03 8.46 16.61
CA GLY A 43 -24.05 9.50 16.23
C GLY A 43 -22.84 8.97 15.44
N LEU A 44 -22.88 7.69 15.03
CA LEU A 44 -21.86 7.06 14.20
C LEU A 44 -22.25 7.23 12.71
N ILE A 45 -21.54 8.10 12.01
CA ILE A 45 -21.66 8.23 10.56
C ILE A 45 -20.76 7.15 9.95
N LEU A 46 -21.33 5.97 9.72
CA LEU A 46 -20.65 4.93 8.95
C LEU A 46 -20.90 5.22 7.46
N PRO A 47 -19.84 5.28 6.63
CA PRO A 47 -20.04 5.41 5.19
C PRO A 47 -20.83 4.21 4.68
N SER A 48 -21.83 4.45 3.83
CA SER A 48 -22.64 3.39 3.25
C SER A 48 -21.76 2.45 2.41
N ILE A 49 -22.24 1.20 2.20
CA ILE A 49 -21.52 0.22 1.36
C ILE A 49 -21.36 0.77 -0.08
N GLU A 50 -22.30 1.61 -0.53
CA GLU A 50 -22.25 2.27 -1.83
C GLU A 50 -21.22 3.42 -1.84
N GLU A 51 -21.18 4.24 -0.81
CA GLU A 51 -20.12 5.26 -0.64
C GLU A 51 -18.72 4.65 -0.52
N ARG A 52 -18.60 3.46 0.11
CA ARG A 52 -17.33 2.71 0.12
C ARG A 52 -16.93 2.14 -1.23
N ARG A 53 -17.88 1.87 -2.12
CA ARG A 53 -17.60 1.42 -3.50
C ARG A 53 -17.31 2.57 -4.43
N GLU A 54 -17.81 3.76 -4.14
CA GLU A 54 -17.52 4.99 -4.87
C GLU A 54 -16.28 5.72 -4.36
N GLN A 55 -15.77 5.38 -3.17
CA GLN A 55 -14.45 5.82 -2.76
C GLN A 55 -13.45 5.26 -3.76
N VAL A 56 -12.88 6.15 -4.56
CA VAL A 56 -11.76 5.87 -5.45
C VAL A 56 -10.73 5.11 -4.63
N SER A 57 -10.59 3.82 -4.89
CA SER A 57 -9.61 2.99 -4.21
C SER A 57 -8.25 3.43 -4.72
N LEU A 58 -7.60 4.33 -3.97
CA LEU A 58 -6.25 4.76 -4.29
C LEU A 58 -5.32 3.55 -4.29
N VAL A 59 -4.54 3.44 -5.34
CA VAL A 59 -3.50 2.43 -5.49
C VAL A 59 -2.12 3.04 -5.29
N VAL A 60 -1.13 2.21 -5.07
CA VAL A 60 0.26 2.63 -4.87
C VAL A 60 0.76 3.50 -6.01
N GLU A 61 0.37 3.20 -7.27
CA GLU A 61 0.72 3.98 -8.46
C GLU A 61 0.31 5.46 -8.35
N ASP A 62 -0.80 5.77 -7.67
CA ASP A 62 -1.30 7.14 -7.51
C ASP A 62 -0.42 7.99 -6.58
N ALA A 63 0.37 7.36 -5.72
CA ALA A 63 1.16 8.02 -4.69
C ALA A 63 2.67 7.82 -4.86
N MET A 64 3.11 6.83 -5.63
CA MET A 64 4.54 6.54 -5.79
C MET A 64 5.27 7.65 -6.53
N LYS A 65 6.53 7.83 -6.21
CA LYS A 65 7.43 8.74 -6.92
C LYS A 65 8.37 7.97 -7.82
N ILE A 66 8.33 8.30 -9.11
CA ILE A 66 9.24 7.77 -10.11
C ILE A 66 10.54 8.59 -10.05
N ASP A 67 11.68 7.96 -10.30
CA ASP A 67 13.02 8.58 -10.34
C ASP A 67 13.43 9.35 -9.08
N SER A 68 12.81 9.05 -7.94
CA SER A 68 13.08 9.69 -6.65
C SER A 68 13.97 8.84 -5.73
N SER A 69 14.81 7.98 -6.30
CA SER A 69 15.74 7.13 -5.57
C SER A 69 17.00 6.84 -6.38
N ILE A 70 18.08 6.51 -5.68
CA ILE A 70 19.35 6.11 -6.29
C ILE A 70 19.47 4.60 -6.16
N VAL A 71 19.51 3.90 -7.28
CA VAL A 71 19.72 2.45 -7.31
C VAL A 71 21.21 2.15 -7.45
N VAL A 72 21.70 1.27 -6.59
CA VAL A 72 23.12 0.90 -6.45
C VAL A 72 23.28 -0.60 -6.64
N ASP A 73 24.35 -0.99 -7.32
CA ASP A 73 24.74 -2.40 -7.40
C ASP A 73 25.41 -2.83 -6.08
N PRO A 74 25.09 -4.01 -5.53
CA PRO A 74 25.67 -4.48 -4.28
C PRO A 74 27.19 -4.65 -4.33
N THR A 75 27.80 -4.73 -5.51
CA THR A 75 29.25 -4.85 -5.71
C THR A 75 29.97 -3.51 -5.84
N GLU A 76 29.25 -2.41 -5.91
CA GLU A 76 29.84 -1.06 -6.01
C GLU A 76 30.58 -0.70 -4.73
N THR A 77 31.81 -0.17 -4.86
CA THR A 77 32.62 0.23 -3.71
C THR A 77 32.09 1.53 -3.11
N LEU A 78 32.23 1.69 -1.80
CA LEU A 78 31.77 2.89 -1.10
C LEU A 78 32.44 4.18 -1.57
N ALA A 79 33.73 4.10 -1.93
CA ALA A 79 34.49 5.25 -2.47
C ALA A 79 33.88 5.75 -3.79
N THR A 80 33.53 4.83 -4.71
CA THR A 80 32.90 5.16 -5.99
C THR A 80 31.49 5.73 -5.74
N LEU A 81 30.76 5.12 -4.82
CA LEU A 81 29.42 5.55 -4.47
C LEU A 81 29.42 6.94 -3.83
N ALA A 82 30.28 7.21 -2.87
CA ALA A 82 30.43 8.52 -2.25
C ALA A 82 30.77 9.62 -3.27
N ALA A 83 31.68 9.32 -4.20
CA ALA A 83 32.02 10.26 -5.28
C ALA A 83 30.80 10.56 -6.18
N ARG A 84 29.99 9.55 -6.48
CA ARG A 84 28.76 9.70 -7.28
C ARG A 84 27.67 10.47 -6.56
N LEU A 85 27.56 10.30 -5.24
CA LEU A 85 26.55 10.97 -4.40
C LEU A 85 26.89 12.43 -4.10
N ASN A 86 28.16 12.81 -4.28
CA ASN A 86 28.62 14.17 -3.98
C ASN A 86 27.92 15.18 -4.91
N GLY A 87 27.20 16.13 -4.31
CA GLY A 87 26.41 17.14 -5.02
C GLY A 87 25.02 16.65 -5.50
N GLN A 88 24.64 15.43 -5.21
CA GLN A 88 23.30 14.92 -5.49
C GLN A 88 22.32 15.29 -4.36
N PRO A 89 21.02 15.53 -4.69
CA PRO A 89 20.00 15.77 -3.68
C PRO A 89 19.86 14.56 -2.73
N GLU A 90 19.29 14.83 -1.58
CA GLU A 90 19.04 13.81 -0.55
C GLU A 90 17.89 12.91 -0.99
N MET A 91 18.23 11.78 -1.61
CA MET A 91 17.29 10.77 -2.09
C MET A 91 17.60 9.43 -1.42
N PRO A 92 16.59 8.57 -1.22
CA PRO A 92 16.79 7.21 -0.74
C PRO A 92 17.75 6.43 -1.64
N ILE A 93 18.70 5.73 -1.03
CA ILE A 93 19.67 4.92 -1.73
C ILE A 93 19.30 3.46 -1.55
N LEU A 94 18.91 2.81 -2.64
CA LEU A 94 18.42 1.42 -2.63
C LEU A 94 19.45 0.50 -3.29
N VAL A 95 19.79 -0.58 -2.59
CA VAL A 95 20.65 -1.62 -3.16
C VAL A 95 19.81 -2.60 -3.94
N ARG A 96 20.18 -2.81 -5.21
CA ARG A 96 19.50 -3.76 -6.09
C ARG A 96 19.70 -5.18 -5.57
N PRO A 97 18.64 -5.99 -5.47
CA PRO A 97 18.77 -7.36 -5.02
C PRO A 97 19.48 -8.23 -6.05
N ARG A 98 20.28 -9.16 -5.58
CA ARG A 98 20.72 -10.32 -6.41
C ARG A 98 19.64 -11.38 -6.49
N VAL A 99 18.87 -11.52 -5.42
CA VAL A 99 17.73 -12.43 -5.30
C VAL A 99 16.68 -11.73 -4.41
N GLY A 100 15.71 -11.08 -5.03
CA GLY A 100 14.42 -10.73 -4.42
C GLY A 100 14.36 -9.75 -3.24
N GLU A 101 15.47 -9.25 -2.70
CA GLU A 101 15.44 -8.45 -1.47
C GLU A 101 16.10 -7.08 -1.65
N TRP A 102 15.29 -6.03 -1.71
CA TRP A 102 15.78 -4.66 -1.70
C TRP A 102 16.24 -4.26 -0.30
N ARG A 103 17.29 -3.43 -0.22
CA ARG A 103 17.85 -2.93 1.03
C ARG A 103 18.09 -1.43 0.94
N LEU A 104 18.00 -0.75 2.07
CA LEU A 104 18.28 0.68 2.18
C LEU A 104 19.74 0.89 2.60
N LEU A 105 20.35 1.95 2.04
CA LEU A 105 21.65 2.46 2.46
C LEU A 105 21.49 3.82 3.11
N SER A 106 22.18 4.05 4.21
CA SER A 106 22.31 5.37 4.82
C SER A 106 23.41 6.18 4.13
N ARG A 107 23.11 7.41 3.73
CA ARG A 107 24.12 8.34 3.18
C ARG A 107 25.23 8.63 4.20
N GLU A 108 24.85 8.86 5.46
CA GLU A 108 25.81 9.12 6.55
C GLU A 108 26.80 7.96 6.72
N GLU A 109 26.32 6.72 6.63
CA GLU A 109 27.13 5.51 6.75
C GLU A 109 28.12 5.38 5.57
N ILE A 110 27.66 5.69 4.37
CA ILE A 110 28.49 5.72 3.16
C ILE A 110 29.61 6.76 3.31
N GLU A 111 29.28 7.99 3.69
CA GLU A 111 30.24 9.09 3.83
C GLU A 111 31.26 8.81 4.93
N HIS A 112 30.81 8.31 6.07
CA HIS A 112 31.67 7.94 7.18
C HIS A 112 32.69 6.82 6.82
N LEU A 113 32.20 5.75 6.18
CA LEU A 113 33.03 4.62 5.82
C LEU A 113 33.91 4.89 4.58
N ALA A 114 33.46 5.72 3.65
CA ALA A 114 34.25 6.12 2.48
C ALA A 114 35.41 7.07 2.82
N ALA A 115 35.40 7.71 3.99
CA ALA A 115 36.47 8.57 4.48
C ALA A 115 37.73 7.78 4.84
N ASP A 116 37.61 6.47 5.11
CA ASP A 116 38.76 5.61 5.37
C ASP A 116 39.33 5.03 4.05
N PRO A 117 40.53 5.43 3.63
CA PRO A 117 41.13 4.95 2.38
C PRO A 117 41.44 3.44 2.35
N LEU A 118 41.46 2.80 3.51
CA LEU A 118 41.69 1.35 3.64
C LEU A 118 40.40 0.55 3.59
N ASN A 119 39.26 1.24 3.54
CA ASN A 119 37.97 0.59 3.52
C ASN A 119 37.68 -0.01 2.14
N THR A 120 37.50 -1.33 2.10
CA THR A 120 37.19 -2.11 0.90
C THR A 120 35.76 -2.59 0.86
N HIS A 121 34.91 -2.10 1.79
CA HIS A 121 33.48 -2.50 1.83
C HIS A 121 32.73 -2.09 0.57
N THR A 122 31.82 -2.94 0.19
CA THR A 122 30.87 -2.71 -0.92
C THR A 122 29.51 -2.23 -0.39
N ALA A 123 28.68 -1.70 -1.27
CA ALA A 123 27.31 -1.32 -0.94
C ALA A 123 26.50 -2.46 -0.31
N GLY A 124 26.74 -3.70 -0.77
CA GLY A 124 26.10 -4.89 -0.22
C GLY A 124 26.49 -5.25 1.20
N ASP A 125 27.73 -4.91 1.61
CA ASP A 125 28.25 -5.25 2.94
C ASP A 125 27.64 -4.38 4.05
N ILE A 126 27.33 -3.13 3.73
CA ILE A 126 26.79 -2.15 4.69
C ILE A 126 25.28 -1.90 4.54
N ALA A 127 24.65 -2.50 3.52
CA ALA A 127 23.20 -2.37 3.35
C ALA A 127 22.47 -2.79 4.62
N SER A 128 21.40 -2.06 4.96
CA SER A 128 20.60 -2.28 6.17
C SER A 128 20.36 -3.77 6.43
N LYS A 129 20.42 -4.17 7.69
CA LYS A 129 20.43 -5.58 8.11
C LYS A 129 19.17 -6.36 7.79
N GLY A 130 18.11 -5.70 7.32
CA GLY A 130 16.84 -6.33 6.95
C GLY A 130 16.40 -5.98 5.53
N PRO A 131 15.71 -6.91 4.86
CA PRO A 131 15.09 -6.62 3.57
C PRO A 131 13.96 -5.61 3.74
N LEU A 132 13.81 -4.71 2.75
CA LEU A 132 12.65 -3.86 2.65
C LEU A 132 11.46 -4.68 2.13
N PRO A 133 10.26 -4.51 2.68
CA PRO A 133 9.07 -5.08 2.08
C PRO A 133 8.84 -4.43 0.70
N MET A 134 8.61 -5.27 -0.29
CA MET A 134 8.30 -4.83 -1.65
C MET A 134 6.80 -4.64 -1.79
N ILE A 135 6.41 -3.61 -2.53
CA ILE A 135 5.02 -3.34 -2.87
C ILE A 135 4.88 -3.24 -4.39
N PHE A 136 3.66 -3.45 -4.86
CA PHE A 136 3.33 -3.41 -6.28
C PHE A 136 2.45 -2.21 -6.62
N PRO A 137 2.54 -1.65 -7.84
CA PRO A 137 1.78 -0.44 -8.23
C PRO A 137 0.27 -0.57 -8.05
N GLU A 138 -0.27 -1.77 -8.26
CA GLU A 138 -1.70 -2.07 -8.19
C GLU A 138 -2.23 -2.38 -6.78
N GLU A 139 -1.37 -2.38 -5.75
CA GLU A 139 -1.80 -2.63 -4.37
C GLU A 139 -2.61 -1.46 -3.81
N SER A 140 -3.55 -1.79 -2.92
CA SER A 140 -4.35 -0.77 -2.25
C SER A 140 -3.49 0.08 -1.32
N LEU A 141 -3.55 1.39 -1.51
CA LEU A 141 -2.82 2.35 -0.67
C LEU A 141 -3.28 2.30 0.80
N GLU A 142 -4.55 1.93 1.04
CA GLU A 142 -5.09 1.75 2.40
C GLU A 142 -4.46 0.54 3.12
N GLU A 143 -4.21 -0.56 2.40
CA GLU A 143 -3.55 -1.74 2.97
C GLU A 143 -2.10 -1.44 3.30
N VAL A 144 -1.38 -0.79 2.38
CA VAL A 144 0.01 -0.38 2.60
C VAL A 144 0.15 0.58 3.78
N LEU A 145 -0.77 1.54 3.93
CA LEU A 145 -0.75 2.51 5.03
C LEU A 145 -0.73 1.85 6.42
N ARG A 146 -1.36 0.68 6.59
CA ARG A 146 -1.46 -0.01 7.89
C ARG A 146 -0.10 -0.41 8.47
N TRP A 147 0.89 -0.63 7.63
CA TRP A 147 2.22 -1.09 8.04
C TRP A 147 3.37 -0.23 7.48
N ALA A 148 3.09 0.73 6.60
CA ALA A 148 4.10 1.60 6.00
C ALA A 148 4.84 2.47 7.00
N GLY A 149 4.23 2.76 8.16
CA GLY A 149 4.82 3.62 9.19
C GLY A 149 6.11 3.09 9.82
N ASP A 150 6.38 1.80 9.70
CA ASP A 150 7.59 1.16 10.23
C ASP A 150 8.82 1.37 9.31
N TRP A 151 8.60 1.92 8.10
CA TRP A 151 9.63 2.04 7.07
C TRP A 151 9.77 3.47 6.57
N ALA A 152 11.02 3.91 6.43
CA ALA A 152 11.31 5.26 5.91
C ALA A 152 10.90 5.38 4.43
N VAL A 153 11.11 4.31 3.65
CA VAL A 153 10.78 4.21 2.23
C VAL A 153 10.48 2.76 1.84
N LEU A 154 9.57 2.59 0.91
CA LEU A 154 9.17 1.30 0.36
C LEU A 154 9.48 1.27 -1.13
N PRO A 155 10.20 0.25 -1.62
CA PRO A 155 10.42 0.06 -3.06
C PRO A 155 9.14 -0.45 -3.74
N VAL A 156 8.70 0.26 -4.76
CA VAL A 156 7.64 -0.17 -5.66
C VAL A 156 8.28 -0.91 -6.83
N VAL A 157 7.96 -2.18 -6.99
CA VAL A 157 8.63 -3.06 -7.96
C VAL A 157 7.66 -3.64 -8.97
N ASN A 158 8.19 -4.03 -10.12
CA ASN A 158 7.39 -4.71 -11.12
C ASN A 158 7.05 -6.14 -10.67
N ARG A 159 5.79 -6.52 -10.76
CA ARG A 159 5.31 -7.85 -10.35
C ARG A 159 5.94 -8.99 -11.17
N GLY A 160 6.26 -8.75 -12.43
CA GLY A 160 6.90 -9.74 -13.32
C GLY A 160 8.42 -9.83 -13.15
N ASP A 161 9.04 -8.78 -12.62
CA ASP A 161 10.49 -8.70 -12.37
C ASP A 161 10.74 -7.85 -11.13
N THR A 162 10.84 -8.49 -9.98
CA THR A 162 11.05 -7.81 -8.69
C THR A 162 12.42 -7.13 -8.56
N GLY A 163 13.34 -7.39 -9.48
CA GLY A 163 14.61 -6.67 -9.62
C GLY A 163 14.47 -5.32 -10.32
N LYS A 164 13.31 -5.04 -10.93
CA LYS A 164 13.01 -3.77 -11.59
C LYS A 164 12.22 -2.87 -10.66
N LEU A 165 12.87 -1.78 -10.23
CA LEU A 165 12.23 -0.72 -9.47
C LEU A 165 11.39 0.15 -10.42
N GLU A 166 10.13 0.39 -10.08
CA GLU A 166 9.22 1.29 -10.79
C GLU A 166 9.09 2.65 -10.10
N GLY A 167 9.25 2.66 -8.78
CA GLY A 167 9.23 3.87 -7.99
C GLY A 167 9.53 3.62 -6.52
N VAL A 168 9.34 4.64 -5.72
CA VAL A 168 9.44 4.57 -4.26
C VAL A 168 8.23 5.22 -3.64
N LEU A 169 7.84 4.72 -2.47
CA LEU A 169 6.71 5.23 -1.71
C LEU A 169 7.16 5.49 -0.27
N SER A 170 6.79 6.65 0.27
CA SER A 170 7.01 7.00 1.66
C SER A 170 5.68 7.32 2.35
N LEU A 171 5.66 7.26 3.69
CA LEU A 171 4.45 7.63 4.45
C LEU A 171 3.93 9.05 4.14
N PRO A 172 4.79 10.09 3.99
CA PRO A 172 4.33 11.41 3.55
C PRO A 172 3.63 11.40 2.18
N ASP A 173 4.09 10.58 1.23
CA ASP A 173 3.49 10.48 -0.10
C ASP A 173 2.09 9.87 -0.03
N ILE A 174 1.92 8.82 0.77
CA ILE A 174 0.63 8.19 1.06
C ILE A 174 -0.36 9.22 1.62
N LEU A 175 0.07 9.95 2.67
CA LEU A 175 -0.77 10.97 3.31
C LEU A 175 -1.11 12.13 2.36
N HIS A 176 -0.21 12.46 1.44
CA HIS A 176 -0.46 13.48 0.42
C HIS A 176 -1.54 13.02 -0.57
N ALA A 177 -1.46 11.79 -1.07
CA ALA A 177 -2.44 11.22 -1.99
C ALA A 177 -3.85 11.19 -1.36
N PHE A 178 -3.98 10.75 -0.10
CA PHE A 178 -5.26 10.77 0.60
C PHE A 178 -5.83 12.20 0.80
N ARG A 179 -4.97 13.20 1.04
CA ARG A 179 -5.43 14.59 1.17
C ARG A 179 -5.92 15.15 -0.17
N GLN A 180 -5.26 14.82 -1.27
CA GLN A 180 -5.70 15.22 -2.60
C GLN A 180 -7.05 14.62 -2.94
N ALA A 181 -7.22 13.31 -2.77
CA ALA A 181 -8.49 12.63 -3.02
C ALA A 181 -9.65 13.11 -2.14
N ALA A 182 -9.36 13.61 -0.93
CA ALA A 182 -10.38 14.16 -0.04
C ALA A 182 -10.78 15.62 -0.39
N SER A 183 -10.04 16.29 -1.28
CA SER A 183 -10.27 17.68 -1.69
C SER A 183 -10.98 17.79 -3.06
N GLU A 184 -11.14 16.70 -3.78
CA GLU A 184 -11.90 16.57 -5.03
C GLU A 184 -13.34 16.16 -4.76
#